data_7bb3b39839c7a92af2450821f057d35f
#
_entry.id   7bb3b39839c7a92af2450821f057d35f
#
_cell.length_a   1.000
_cell.length_b   1.000
_cell.length_c   1.000
_cell.angle_alpha   90.00
_cell.angle_beta   90.00
_cell.angle_gamma   90.00
#
_symmetry.space_group_name_H-M   'P 1'
#
loop_
_entity.id
_entity.type
_entity.pdbx_description
1 polymer ?
#
loop_
_entity_poly.entity_id
_entity_poly.type
_entity_poly.pdbx_seq_one_letter_code
_entity_poly.pdbx_strand_id
1 'polypeptide(L)'
;DFEELEQKTRGILFGLCHFHSVMIERKTFGPKGFNMQYPFSIQDLLASGVVLRNYMDSAPSKMPWDDLRYLIGEIMYGGHIVNDFDRLLCNCYLDFYLRDELLDEMELYPYGEEHQQGGKAAALGLSFKAPAPTTYDMYLKYVETNMVGDSPVAFGLHPNAEIGFRTVLSEELFTRLLELQPRDSGGSADGEEEILTPESVGQSYKESILIRFEDSMFDMYEVDQALEDVGKGPYQNVFIQECN
;
A
#
# COMPACT_ATOMS: atom_id res chain seq x y z
N ASP A 1 12.02 -15.85 -14.83
CA ASP A 1 11.82 -16.93 -13.85
C ASP A 1 12.73 -16.65 -12.64
N PHE A 2 12.24 -16.78 -11.40
CA PHE A 2 13.01 -16.45 -10.19
C PHE A 2 14.27 -17.32 -10.07
N GLU A 3 14.20 -18.57 -10.48
CA GLU A 3 15.30 -19.54 -10.38
C GLU A 3 16.43 -19.31 -11.40
N GLU A 4 16.15 -18.57 -12.46
CA GLU A 4 17.15 -18.16 -13.46
C GLU A 4 17.98 -16.95 -13.00
N LEU A 5 17.53 -16.25 -11.95
CA LEU A 5 18.24 -15.07 -11.44
C LEU A 5 19.53 -15.47 -10.71
N GLU A 6 20.55 -14.64 -10.84
CA GLU A 6 21.77 -14.77 -10.05
C GLU A 6 21.48 -14.67 -8.54
N GLN A 7 22.30 -15.31 -7.74
CA GLN A 7 22.14 -15.33 -6.27
C GLN A 7 22.08 -13.91 -5.69
N LYS A 8 22.95 -13.02 -6.14
CA LYS A 8 22.95 -11.60 -5.70
C LYS A 8 21.63 -10.90 -5.99
N THR A 9 21.10 -11.10 -7.20
CA THR A 9 19.83 -10.50 -7.63
C THR A 9 18.67 -11.00 -6.77
N ARG A 10 18.66 -12.27 -6.39
CA ARG A 10 17.63 -12.83 -5.48
C ARG A 10 17.68 -12.18 -4.10
N GLY A 11 18.87 -11.99 -3.53
CA GLY A 11 19.02 -11.32 -2.23
C GLY A 11 18.55 -9.87 -2.27
N ILE A 12 18.89 -9.13 -3.32
CA ILE A 12 18.45 -7.74 -3.49
C ILE A 12 16.94 -7.68 -3.70
N LEU A 13 16.38 -8.59 -4.51
CA LEU A 13 14.94 -8.66 -4.72
C LEU A 13 14.18 -8.96 -3.42
N PHE A 14 14.72 -9.82 -2.57
CA PHE A 14 14.14 -10.08 -1.24
C PHE A 14 14.11 -8.81 -0.38
N GLY A 15 15.21 -8.06 -0.32
CA GLY A 15 15.27 -6.76 0.37
C GLY A 15 14.26 -5.75 -0.20
N LEU A 16 14.09 -5.72 -1.52
CA LEU A 16 13.13 -4.86 -2.19
C LEU A 16 11.67 -5.27 -1.86
N CYS A 17 11.38 -6.57 -1.81
CA CYS A 17 10.07 -7.07 -1.37
C CYS A 17 9.78 -6.69 0.09
N HIS A 18 10.78 -6.78 0.96
CA HIS A 18 10.65 -6.37 2.35
C HIS A 18 10.39 -4.86 2.46
N PHE A 19 11.14 -4.03 1.74
CA PHE A 19 10.91 -2.60 1.65
C PHE A 19 9.48 -2.28 1.20
N HIS A 20 9.00 -2.93 0.13
CA HIS A 20 7.63 -2.76 -0.35
C HIS A 20 6.60 -3.09 0.73
N SER A 21 6.78 -4.20 1.44
CA SER A 21 5.89 -4.60 2.53
C SER A 21 5.85 -3.55 3.64
N VAL A 22 7.00 -3.00 4.03
CA VAL A 22 7.08 -1.90 5.01
C VAL A 22 6.32 -0.66 4.52
N MET A 23 6.45 -0.29 3.24
CA MET A 23 5.72 0.86 2.69
C MET A 23 4.20 0.65 2.72
N ILE A 24 3.73 -0.55 2.36
CA ILE A 24 2.30 -0.89 2.41
C ILE A 24 1.78 -0.90 3.85
N GLU A 25 2.49 -1.53 4.78
CA GLU A 25 2.05 -1.62 6.18
C GLU A 25 2.06 -0.25 6.86
N ARG A 26 3.08 0.57 6.62
CA ARG A 26 3.08 1.95 7.15
C ARG A 26 1.87 2.76 6.68
N LYS A 27 1.40 2.54 5.47
CA LYS A 27 0.20 3.20 4.93
C LYS A 27 -1.05 2.89 5.77
N THR A 28 -1.16 1.69 6.34
CA THR A 28 -2.31 1.27 7.17
C THR A 28 -2.44 2.09 8.45
N PHE A 29 -1.33 2.64 8.97
CA PHE A 29 -1.31 3.47 10.17
C PHE A 29 -1.74 4.94 9.92
N GLY A 30 -2.14 5.28 8.70
CA GLY A 30 -2.60 6.62 8.34
C GLY A 30 -1.56 7.71 8.61
N PRO A 31 -1.95 8.85 9.21
CA PRO A 31 -1.04 9.99 9.41
C PRO A 31 0.19 9.68 10.29
N LYS A 32 0.17 8.59 11.06
CA LYS A 32 1.33 8.16 11.85
C LYS A 32 2.35 7.40 11.00
N GLY A 33 1.91 6.77 9.92
CA GLY A 33 2.79 6.06 9.00
C GLY A 33 3.35 6.95 7.89
N PHE A 34 2.47 7.71 7.25
CA PHE A 34 2.77 8.73 6.24
C PHE A 34 1.86 9.94 6.45
N ASN A 35 2.36 11.13 6.19
CA ASN A 35 1.57 12.38 6.30
C ASN A 35 0.37 12.40 5.36
N MET A 36 0.49 11.72 4.21
CA MET A 36 -0.55 11.57 3.21
C MET A 36 -0.75 10.11 2.84
N GLN A 37 -1.91 9.79 2.28
CA GLN A 37 -2.16 8.46 1.72
C GLN A 37 -1.62 8.39 0.29
N TYR A 38 -0.77 7.39 0.03
CA TYR A 38 -0.18 7.14 -1.28
C TYR A 38 -0.71 5.84 -1.89
N PRO A 39 -0.94 5.79 -3.21
CA PRO A 39 -1.47 4.61 -3.89
C PRO A 39 -0.37 3.57 -4.20
N PHE A 40 0.51 3.28 -3.23
CA PHE A 40 1.53 2.24 -3.43
C PHE A 40 0.87 0.90 -3.76
N SER A 41 1.39 0.23 -4.77
CA SER A 41 0.82 -1.00 -5.32
C SER A 41 1.91 -2.01 -5.71
N ILE A 42 1.47 -3.24 -5.98
CA ILE A 42 2.36 -4.29 -6.49
C ILE A 42 3.03 -3.89 -7.83
N GLN A 43 2.44 -2.97 -8.59
CA GLN A 43 2.99 -2.50 -9.85
C GLN A 43 4.30 -1.72 -9.63
N ASP A 44 4.41 -0.97 -8.54
CA ASP A 44 5.63 -0.24 -8.19
C ASP A 44 6.76 -1.21 -7.85
N LEU A 45 6.44 -2.32 -7.15
CA LEU A 45 7.39 -3.39 -6.89
C LEU A 45 7.83 -4.08 -8.18
N LEU A 46 6.89 -4.42 -9.06
CA LEU A 46 7.20 -5.08 -10.34
C LEU A 46 8.07 -4.18 -11.23
N ALA A 47 7.74 -2.89 -11.33
CA ALA A 47 8.53 -1.92 -12.08
C ALA A 47 9.95 -1.80 -11.50
N SER A 48 10.07 -1.72 -10.18
CA SER A 48 11.36 -1.70 -9.48
C SER A 48 12.17 -2.98 -9.70
N GLY A 49 11.51 -4.14 -9.74
CA GLY A 49 12.12 -5.43 -10.06
C GLY A 49 12.65 -5.49 -11.49
N VAL A 50 11.93 -4.90 -12.46
CA VAL A 50 12.41 -4.79 -13.86
C VAL A 50 13.64 -3.89 -13.95
N VAL A 51 13.65 -2.77 -13.24
CA VAL A 51 14.83 -1.87 -13.16
C VAL A 51 16.02 -2.63 -12.57
N LEU A 52 15.84 -3.32 -11.45
CA LEU A 52 16.87 -4.14 -10.83
C LEU A 52 17.44 -5.16 -11.82
N ARG A 53 16.59 -5.90 -12.53
CA ARG A 53 16.99 -6.88 -13.52
C ARG A 53 17.83 -6.25 -14.63
N ASN A 54 17.40 -5.12 -15.20
CA ASN A 54 18.12 -4.44 -16.26
C ASN A 54 19.53 -4.01 -15.83
N TYR A 55 19.70 -3.57 -14.58
CA TYR A 55 21.03 -3.25 -14.04
C TYR A 55 21.88 -4.49 -13.84
N MET A 56 21.30 -5.58 -13.35
CA MET A 56 22.02 -6.83 -13.13
C MET A 56 22.42 -7.52 -14.42
N ASP A 57 21.58 -7.45 -15.47
CA ASP A 57 21.88 -8.03 -16.79
C ASP A 57 23.12 -7.36 -17.44
N SER A 58 23.46 -6.13 -17.06
CA SER A 58 24.71 -5.47 -17.47
C SER A 58 25.94 -5.96 -16.71
N ALA A 59 25.78 -6.89 -15.78
CA ALA A 59 26.83 -7.51 -14.95
C ALA A 59 27.84 -6.48 -14.35
N PRO A 60 27.37 -5.54 -13.52
CA PRO A 60 28.23 -4.49 -12.99
C PRO A 60 29.29 -5.08 -12.06
N SER A 61 30.53 -4.62 -12.17
CA SER A 61 31.61 -5.04 -11.29
C SER A 61 31.39 -4.59 -9.83
N LYS A 62 30.67 -3.50 -9.65
CA LYS A 62 30.22 -2.97 -8.34
C LYS A 62 28.73 -2.64 -8.46
N MET A 63 27.99 -2.96 -7.40
CA MET A 63 26.57 -2.64 -7.36
C MET A 63 26.33 -1.13 -7.40
N PRO A 64 25.50 -0.64 -8.33
CA PRO A 64 25.16 0.77 -8.45
C PRO A 64 24.03 1.13 -7.48
N TRP A 65 24.31 1.07 -6.18
CA TRP A 65 23.30 1.31 -5.15
C TRP A 65 22.66 2.69 -5.24
N ASP A 66 23.45 3.71 -5.54
CA ASP A 66 22.96 5.09 -5.63
C ASP A 66 21.96 5.26 -6.78
N ASP A 67 22.24 4.64 -7.93
CA ASP A 67 21.33 4.65 -9.09
C ASP A 67 20.03 3.90 -8.77
N LEU A 68 20.13 2.73 -8.14
CA LEU A 68 18.96 1.93 -7.76
C LEU A 68 18.10 2.66 -6.75
N ARG A 69 18.71 3.25 -5.71
CA ARG A 69 17.99 4.05 -4.71
C ARG A 69 17.29 5.25 -5.35
N TYR A 70 17.97 5.94 -6.26
CA TYR A 70 17.39 7.07 -6.96
C TYR A 70 16.20 6.66 -7.83
N LEU A 71 16.34 5.63 -8.66
CA LEU A 71 15.25 5.19 -9.54
C LEU A 71 14.06 4.65 -8.76
N ILE A 72 14.29 3.87 -7.72
CA ILE A 72 13.22 3.31 -6.91
C ILE A 72 12.60 4.41 -6.03
N GLY A 73 13.42 5.20 -5.33
CA GLY A 73 12.97 6.18 -4.35
C GLY A 73 12.38 7.44 -4.95
N GLU A 74 12.93 7.96 -6.02
CA GLU A 74 12.49 9.22 -6.61
C GLU A 74 11.51 9.04 -7.77
N ILE A 75 11.60 7.92 -8.50
CA ILE A 75 10.80 7.71 -9.71
C ILE A 75 9.67 6.71 -9.43
N MET A 76 9.97 5.47 -9.00
CA MET A 76 8.95 4.44 -8.84
C MET A 76 8.00 4.77 -7.67
N TYR A 77 8.51 4.83 -6.45
CA TYR A 77 7.73 5.17 -5.27
C TYR A 77 7.57 6.68 -5.10
N GLY A 78 8.65 7.43 -5.32
CA GLY A 78 8.67 8.88 -5.19
C GLY A 78 7.77 9.62 -6.18
N GLY A 79 7.45 9.02 -7.32
CA GLY A 79 6.48 9.54 -8.27
C GLY A 79 5.08 9.71 -7.67
N HIS A 80 4.73 8.89 -6.68
CA HIS A 80 3.48 9.00 -5.94
C HIS A 80 3.57 9.94 -4.74
N ILE A 81 4.78 10.23 -4.24
CA ILE A 81 4.98 10.96 -3.00
C ILE A 81 5.04 12.46 -3.26
N VAL A 82 4.09 13.18 -2.70
CA VAL A 82 3.97 14.64 -2.84
C VAL A 82 4.61 15.39 -1.68
N ASN A 83 4.59 14.80 -0.47
CA ASN A 83 5.13 15.43 0.73
C ASN A 83 6.64 15.18 0.85
N ASP A 84 7.44 16.23 1.08
CA ASP A 84 8.89 16.15 1.15
C ASP A 84 9.40 15.30 2.33
N PHE A 85 8.71 15.34 3.48
CA PHE A 85 9.08 14.50 4.63
C PHE A 85 8.83 13.03 4.36
N ASP A 86 7.72 12.70 3.69
CA ASP A 86 7.41 11.32 3.32
C ASP A 86 8.39 10.80 2.26
N ARG A 87 8.83 11.67 1.34
CA ARG A 87 9.88 11.36 0.36
C ARG A 87 11.21 11.08 1.05
N LEU A 88 11.60 11.93 2.00
CA LEU A 88 12.80 11.72 2.79
C LEU A 88 12.72 10.41 3.58
N LEU A 89 11.56 10.12 4.17
CA LEU A 89 11.31 8.86 4.88
C LEU A 89 11.49 7.65 3.95
N CYS A 90 10.90 7.67 2.76
CA CYS A 90 11.06 6.60 1.76
C CYS A 90 12.53 6.39 1.40
N ASN A 91 13.27 7.46 1.17
CA ASN A 91 14.70 7.41 0.86
C ASN A 91 15.52 6.87 2.01
N CYS A 92 15.22 7.23 3.27
CA CYS A 92 15.87 6.68 4.46
C CYS A 92 15.71 5.15 4.55
N TYR A 93 14.52 4.62 4.22
CA TYR A 93 14.31 3.17 4.17
C TYR A 93 15.10 2.52 3.04
N LEU A 94 15.16 3.12 1.87
CA LEU A 94 15.94 2.61 0.75
C LEU A 94 17.44 2.62 1.06
N ASP A 95 17.96 3.68 1.68
CA ASP A 95 19.35 3.76 2.13
C ASP A 95 19.69 2.66 3.14
N PHE A 96 18.72 2.30 3.97
CA PHE A 96 18.90 1.22 4.94
C PHE A 96 18.86 -0.15 4.28
N TYR A 97 17.89 -0.43 3.40
CA TYR A 97 17.68 -1.78 2.83
C TYR A 97 18.55 -2.06 1.61
N LEU A 98 18.86 -1.07 0.77
CA LEU A 98 19.63 -1.27 -0.46
C LEU A 98 21.10 -0.89 -0.25
N ARG A 99 21.87 -1.80 0.32
CA ARG A 99 23.31 -1.66 0.57
C ARG A 99 24.01 -3.00 0.53
N ASP A 100 25.34 -2.99 0.50
CA ASP A 100 26.14 -4.21 0.36
C ASP A 100 25.90 -5.24 1.48
N GLU A 101 25.65 -4.79 2.70
CA GLU A 101 25.40 -5.64 3.86
C GLU A 101 24.12 -6.48 3.72
N LEU A 102 23.21 -6.11 2.84
CA LEU A 102 22.01 -6.92 2.53
C LEU A 102 22.36 -8.34 2.08
N LEU A 103 23.51 -8.53 1.44
CA LEU A 103 23.97 -9.82 0.95
C LEU A 103 24.66 -10.66 2.03
N ASP A 104 24.96 -10.06 3.19
CA ASP A 104 25.68 -10.65 4.32
C ASP A 104 24.77 -10.88 5.55
N GLU A 105 23.54 -11.34 5.33
CA GLU A 105 22.55 -11.61 6.41
C GLU A 105 22.25 -10.39 7.30
N MET A 106 22.09 -9.23 6.70
CA MET A 106 21.76 -7.98 7.39
C MET A 106 20.46 -8.10 8.19
N GLU A 107 20.44 -7.50 9.38
CA GLU A 107 19.21 -7.29 10.13
C GLU A 107 18.29 -6.32 9.37
N LEU A 108 17.09 -6.76 9.03
CA LEU A 108 16.10 -5.97 8.27
C LEU A 108 15.21 -5.09 9.16
N TYR A 109 15.50 -5.09 10.44
CA TYR A 109 14.82 -4.29 11.43
C TYR A 109 15.48 -2.91 11.56
N PRO A 110 14.85 -1.81 11.10
CA PRO A 110 15.52 -0.51 10.98
C PRO A 110 15.82 0.17 12.31
N TYR A 111 15.22 -0.28 13.39
CA TYR A 111 15.38 0.28 14.74
C TYR A 111 15.91 -0.77 15.71
N GLY A 112 16.94 -1.52 15.29
CA GLY A 112 17.62 -2.52 16.10
C GLY A 112 18.19 -1.96 17.41
N GLU A 113 18.90 -2.77 18.15
CA GLU A 113 19.36 -2.52 19.53
C GLU A 113 20.09 -1.18 19.75
N GLU A 114 20.77 -0.67 18.73
CA GLU A 114 21.56 0.57 18.82
C GLU A 114 20.70 1.83 18.95
N HIS A 115 19.45 1.81 18.48
CA HIS A 115 18.55 2.97 18.48
C HIS A 115 17.51 2.93 19.59
N GLN A 116 17.31 1.79 20.24
CA GLN A 116 16.42 1.67 21.38
C GLN A 116 17.24 1.64 22.68
N GLN A 117 17.37 2.77 23.34
CA GLN A 117 17.87 2.82 24.70
C GLN A 117 17.05 1.89 25.60
N GLY A 118 17.52 0.65 25.74
CA GLY A 118 16.92 -0.32 26.64
C GLY A 118 16.70 -1.75 26.12
N GLY A 119 17.21 -2.14 24.96
CA GLY A 119 17.20 -3.56 24.53
C GLY A 119 15.82 -4.21 24.36
N LYS A 120 14.76 -3.41 24.13
CA LYS A 120 13.39 -3.91 24.08
C LYS A 120 13.04 -4.66 22.78
N ALA A 121 13.75 -4.41 21.69
CA ALA A 121 13.45 -5.07 20.42
C ALA A 121 13.83 -6.56 20.46
N ALA A 122 15.01 -6.90 20.98
CA ALA A 122 15.41 -8.28 21.18
C ALA A 122 14.52 -9.00 22.22
N ALA A 123 14.10 -8.27 23.28
CA ALA A 123 13.16 -8.79 24.27
C ALA A 123 11.75 -9.04 23.71
N LEU A 124 11.38 -8.36 22.61
CA LEU A 124 10.12 -8.57 21.89
C LEU A 124 10.23 -9.63 20.79
N GLY A 125 11.42 -10.23 20.57
CA GLY A 125 11.64 -11.21 19.51
C GLY A 125 11.55 -10.63 18.10
N LEU A 126 11.75 -9.32 17.94
CA LEU A 126 11.60 -8.59 16.68
C LEU A 126 12.91 -8.60 15.88
N SER A 127 13.59 -9.73 15.76
CA SER A 127 14.77 -9.86 14.90
C SER A 127 14.40 -10.58 13.63
N PHE A 128 14.62 -9.94 12.50
CA PHE A 128 14.40 -10.53 11.19
C PHE A 128 15.56 -10.19 10.26
N LYS A 129 16.33 -11.22 9.90
CA LYS A 129 17.52 -11.08 9.07
C LYS A 129 17.23 -11.42 7.61
N ALA A 130 17.91 -10.76 6.70
CA ALA A 130 17.92 -11.17 5.30
C ALA A 130 18.51 -12.59 5.21
N PRO A 131 17.78 -13.57 4.65
CA PRO A 131 18.32 -14.92 4.49
C PRO A 131 19.40 -14.94 3.40
N ALA A 132 20.33 -15.89 3.51
CA ALA A 132 21.26 -16.15 2.41
C ALA A 132 20.49 -16.48 1.12
N PRO A 133 21.00 -16.09 -0.07
CA PRO A 133 20.32 -16.33 -1.34
C PRO A 133 20.01 -17.80 -1.58
N THR A 134 18.73 -18.12 -1.81
CA THR A 134 18.22 -19.49 -1.90
C THR A 134 17.14 -19.63 -2.97
N THR A 135 16.43 -20.75 -2.99
CA THR A 135 15.29 -21.00 -3.90
C THR A 135 14.02 -20.30 -3.41
N TYR A 136 13.07 -20.10 -4.29
CA TYR A 136 11.79 -19.45 -3.97
C TYR A 136 11.05 -20.12 -2.81
N ASP A 137 10.93 -21.44 -2.83
CA ASP A 137 10.23 -22.21 -1.79
C ASP A 137 10.90 -22.08 -0.41
N MET A 138 12.23 -21.98 -0.41
CA MET A 138 12.99 -21.77 0.82
C MET A 138 12.78 -20.36 1.37
N TYR A 139 12.67 -19.34 0.51
CA TYR A 139 12.32 -17.99 0.94
C TYR A 139 10.91 -17.92 1.54
N LEU A 140 9.91 -18.57 0.92
CA LEU A 140 8.56 -18.64 1.48
C LEU A 140 8.55 -19.28 2.85
N LYS A 141 9.18 -20.43 2.98
CA LYS A 141 9.28 -21.14 4.27
C LYS A 141 10.03 -20.32 5.32
N TYR A 142 11.07 -19.60 4.90
CA TYR A 142 11.82 -18.72 5.79
C TYR A 142 10.92 -17.58 6.32
N VAL A 143 10.17 -16.93 5.45
CA VAL A 143 9.23 -15.86 5.83
C VAL A 143 8.16 -16.40 6.78
N GLU A 144 7.51 -17.52 6.44
CA GLU A 144 6.48 -18.15 7.29
C GLU A 144 6.99 -18.52 8.70
N THR A 145 8.26 -18.92 8.80
CA THR A 145 8.84 -19.39 10.07
C THR A 145 9.40 -18.25 10.92
N ASN A 146 10.02 -17.25 10.30
CA ASN A 146 10.82 -16.25 11.01
C ASN A 146 10.21 -14.84 10.98
N MET A 147 9.14 -14.61 10.21
CA MET A 147 8.54 -13.29 10.14
C MET A 147 7.96 -12.88 11.48
N VAL A 148 8.30 -11.68 11.87
CA VAL A 148 7.79 -11.06 13.09
C VAL A 148 6.33 -10.69 12.88
N GLY A 149 5.51 -10.81 13.93
CA GLY A 149 4.12 -10.37 13.88
C GLY A 149 3.99 -8.87 13.63
N ASP A 150 2.85 -8.47 13.09
CA ASP A 150 2.53 -7.08 12.77
C ASP A 150 2.63 -6.20 14.02
N SER A 151 3.68 -5.40 14.07
CA SER A 151 3.93 -4.46 15.17
C SER A 151 4.38 -3.13 14.59
N PRO A 152 3.87 -1.99 15.09
CA PRO A 152 4.30 -0.67 14.62
C PRO A 152 5.82 -0.50 14.66
N VAL A 153 6.47 -1.09 15.65
CA VAL A 153 7.92 -1.05 15.84
C VAL A 153 8.65 -1.74 14.69
N ALA A 154 8.10 -2.83 14.16
CA ALA A 154 8.68 -3.53 13.00
C ALA A 154 8.68 -2.66 11.73
N PHE A 155 7.75 -1.73 11.64
CA PHE A 155 7.64 -0.77 10.53
C PHE A 155 8.29 0.59 10.82
N GLY A 156 9.11 0.66 11.87
CA GLY A 156 9.77 1.89 12.27
C GLY A 156 8.85 2.96 12.87
N LEU A 157 7.74 2.55 13.45
CA LEU A 157 6.80 3.42 14.13
C LEU A 157 6.95 3.33 15.65
N HIS A 158 6.64 4.41 16.34
CA HIS A 158 6.57 4.39 17.80
C HIS A 158 5.44 3.44 18.27
N PRO A 159 5.60 2.68 19.37
CA PRO A 159 4.57 1.77 19.88
C PRO A 159 3.19 2.41 20.08
N ASN A 160 3.13 3.70 20.38
CA ASN A 160 1.86 4.44 20.51
C ASN A 160 1.05 4.51 19.20
N ALA A 161 1.66 4.23 18.05
CA ALA A 161 0.94 4.17 16.78
C ALA A 161 -0.10 3.04 16.78
N GLU A 162 0.18 1.94 17.49
CA GLU A 162 -0.76 0.83 17.65
C GLU A 162 -2.04 1.23 18.36
N ILE A 163 -1.94 2.04 19.42
CA ILE A 163 -3.10 2.52 20.18
C ILE A 163 -4.06 3.26 19.24
N GLY A 164 -3.54 4.21 18.48
CA GLY A 164 -4.36 4.96 17.52
C GLY A 164 -4.95 4.10 16.42
N PHE A 165 -4.19 3.15 15.89
CA PHE A 165 -4.66 2.23 14.86
C PHE A 165 -5.79 1.34 15.39
N ARG A 166 -5.61 0.72 16.58
CA ARG A 166 -6.64 -0.11 17.21
C ARG A 166 -7.88 0.68 17.62
N THR A 167 -7.73 1.94 18.00
CA THR A 167 -8.86 2.82 18.30
C THR A 167 -9.71 3.03 17.05
N VAL A 168 -9.10 3.38 15.92
CA VAL A 168 -9.81 3.56 14.64
C VAL A 168 -10.51 2.26 14.22
N LEU A 169 -9.82 1.12 14.28
CA LEU A 169 -10.42 -0.18 13.95
C LEU A 169 -11.62 -0.51 14.85
N SER A 170 -11.52 -0.19 16.15
CA SER A 170 -12.61 -0.39 17.11
C SER A 170 -13.81 0.50 16.78
N GLU A 171 -13.57 1.77 16.48
CA GLU A 171 -14.62 2.71 16.10
C GLU A 171 -15.33 2.28 14.80
N GLU A 172 -14.57 1.84 13.78
CA GLU A 172 -15.14 1.29 12.55
C GLU A 172 -15.97 0.03 12.83
N LEU A 173 -15.47 -0.88 13.65
CA LEU A 173 -16.19 -2.09 14.01
C LEU A 173 -17.50 -1.76 14.73
N PHE A 174 -17.47 -0.87 15.73
CA PHE A 174 -18.66 -0.43 16.43
C PHE A 174 -19.66 0.27 15.50
N THR A 175 -19.19 1.11 14.60
CA THR A 175 -20.05 1.75 13.60
C THR A 175 -20.75 0.73 12.72
N ARG A 176 -20.03 -0.26 12.22
CA ARG A 176 -20.62 -1.35 11.42
C ARG A 176 -21.62 -2.19 12.24
N LEU A 177 -21.32 -2.49 13.50
CA LEU A 177 -22.24 -3.21 14.37
C LEU A 177 -23.52 -2.41 14.65
N LEU A 178 -23.43 -1.09 14.81
CA LEU A 178 -24.58 -0.22 14.99
C LEU A 178 -25.43 -0.13 13.71
N GLU A 179 -24.80 -0.14 12.54
CA GLU A 179 -25.49 -0.17 11.25
C GLU A 179 -26.25 -1.48 11.02
N LEU A 180 -25.74 -2.60 11.56
CA LEU A 180 -26.39 -3.91 11.47
C LEU A 180 -27.53 -4.10 12.49
N GLN A 181 -27.61 -3.25 13.52
CA GLN A 181 -28.71 -3.34 14.46
C GLN A 181 -30.00 -2.87 13.76
N PRO A 182 -31.13 -3.61 13.97
CA PRO A 182 -32.41 -3.11 13.52
C PRO A 182 -32.63 -1.74 14.15
N ARG A 183 -32.86 -0.71 13.37
CA ARG A 183 -33.23 0.60 13.88
C ARG A 183 -34.57 0.40 14.58
N ASP A 184 -34.55 0.41 15.91
CA ASP A 184 -35.79 0.57 16.64
C ASP A 184 -36.43 1.86 16.13
N SER A 185 -37.45 1.72 15.33
CA SER A 185 -38.34 2.81 15.00
C SER A 185 -38.93 3.30 16.32
N GLY A 186 -38.22 4.29 16.91
CA GLY A 186 -38.64 4.93 18.15
C GLY A 186 -40.08 5.36 18.00
N GLY A 187 -40.93 4.77 18.82
CA GLY A 187 -42.37 4.84 18.76
C GLY A 187 -42.93 6.21 18.44
N SER A 188 -43.51 6.32 17.27
CA SER A 188 -44.65 7.15 16.98
C SER A 188 -45.86 6.20 16.92
N ALA A 189 -46.61 6.18 17.96
CA ALA A 189 -47.97 5.62 17.95
C ALA A 189 -48.77 6.43 16.90
N ASP A 190 -49.19 5.78 15.86
CA ASP A 190 -50.14 6.11 14.81
C ASP A 190 -49.49 6.14 13.39
N GLY A 191 -49.51 4.99 12.75
CA GLY A 191 -49.20 4.81 11.36
C GLY A 191 -48.81 3.35 11.11
N GLU A 192 -49.48 2.70 10.22
CA GLU A 192 -49.24 1.33 9.77
C GLU A 192 -47.74 1.09 9.58
N GLU A 193 -47.17 0.25 10.45
CA GLU A 193 -45.79 -0.22 10.30
C GLU A 193 -45.68 -0.99 8.98
N GLU A 194 -45.19 -0.36 7.95
CA GLU A 194 -44.66 -1.09 6.79
C GLU A 194 -43.52 -1.97 7.33
N ILE A 195 -43.81 -3.26 7.47
CA ILE A 195 -42.80 -4.26 7.80
C ILE A 195 -41.78 -4.22 6.65
N LEU A 196 -40.65 -3.56 6.90
CA LEU A 196 -39.51 -3.53 5.95
C LEU A 196 -38.99 -4.96 5.79
N THR A 197 -39.51 -5.67 4.80
CA THR A 197 -38.98 -6.96 4.40
C THR A 197 -37.65 -6.74 3.65
N PRO A 198 -36.72 -7.69 3.71
CA PRO A 198 -35.46 -7.61 2.93
C PRO A 198 -35.69 -7.33 1.45
N GLU A 199 -36.83 -7.79 0.92
CA GLU A 199 -37.24 -7.58 -0.47
C GLU A 199 -37.68 -6.13 -0.74
N SER A 200 -38.44 -5.49 0.17
CA SER A 200 -38.84 -4.09 0.04
C SER A 200 -37.64 -3.14 0.13
N VAL A 201 -36.69 -3.44 1.01
CA VAL A 201 -35.44 -2.68 1.12
C VAL A 201 -34.60 -2.87 -0.15
N GLY A 202 -34.47 -4.08 -0.65
CA GLY A 202 -33.79 -4.36 -1.91
C GLY A 202 -34.43 -3.65 -3.13
N GLN A 203 -35.76 -3.58 -3.15
CA GLN A 203 -36.49 -2.86 -4.19
C GLN A 203 -36.25 -1.35 -4.12
N SER A 204 -36.31 -0.76 -2.95
CA SER A 204 -36.05 0.67 -2.72
C SER A 204 -34.61 1.05 -3.11
N TYR A 205 -33.61 0.22 -2.78
CA TYR A 205 -32.24 0.42 -3.23
C TYR A 205 -32.12 0.31 -4.77
N LYS A 206 -32.77 -0.68 -5.37
CA LYS A 206 -32.77 -0.86 -6.81
C LYS A 206 -33.38 0.34 -7.53
N GLU A 207 -34.51 0.85 -7.05
CA GLU A 207 -35.17 2.04 -7.60
C GLU A 207 -34.30 3.30 -7.44
N SER A 208 -33.67 3.50 -6.27
CA SER A 208 -32.77 4.65 -6.06
C SER A 208 -31.50 4.60 -6.93
N ILE A 209 -30.99 3.40 -7.21
CA ILE A 209 -29.85 3.21 -8.12
C ILE A 209 -30.30 3.45 -9.56
N LEU A 210 -31.45 2.93 -9.97
CA LEU A 210 -31.97 3.14 -11.34
C LEU A 210 -32.22 4.62 -11.62
N ILE A 211 -32.86 5.35 -10.69
CA ILE A 211 -33.08 6.80 -10.82
C ILE A 211 -31.75 7.54 -10.99
N ARG A 212 -30.72 7.19 -10.19
CA ARG A 212 -29.39 7.79 -10.32
C ARG A 212 -28.70 7.43 -11.65
N PHE A 213 -28.96 6.24 -12.19
CA PHE A 213 -28.45 5.84 -13.49
C PHE A 213 -29.19 6.53 -14.64
N GLU A 214 -30.51 6.71 -14.54
CA GLU A 214 -31.29 7.44 -15.53
C GLU A 214 -30.91 8.93 -15.56
N ASP A 215 -30.72 9.56 -14.41
CA ASP A 215 -30.24 10.96 -14.29
C ASP A 215 -28.77 11.13 -14.70
N SER A 216 -27.98 10.07 -14.66
CA SER A 216 -26.57 10.06 -15.04
C SER A 216 -26.30 9.48 -16.43
N MET A 217 -27.32 9.07 -17.16
CA MET A 217 -27.15 8.75 -18.58
C MET A 217 -26.72 10.02 -19.31
N PHE A 218 -25.41 10.13 -19.53
CA PHE A 218 -24.87 11.12 -20.44
C PHE A 218 -25.58 10.97 -21.77
N ASP A 219 -26.34 11.97 -22.16
CA ASP A 219 -26.79 12.07 -23.55
C ASP A 219 -25.54 12.31 -24.39
N MET A 220 -25.06 11.25 -25.04
CA MET A 220 -23.86 11.31 -25.89
C MET A 220 -23.98 12.40 -26.96
N TYR A 221 -25.19 12.74 -27.33
CA TYR A 221 -25.47 13.82 -28.29
C TYR A 221 -25.20 15.22 -27.69
N GLU A 222 -25.56 15.45 -26.42
CA GLU A 222 -25.22 16.69 -25.70
C GLU A 222 -23.71 16.79 -25.43
N VAL A 223 -23.05 15.69 -25.14
CA VAL A 223 -21.59 15.65 -24.95
C VAL A 223 -20.86 15.93 -26.24
N ASP A 224 -21.33 15.37 -27.39
CA ASP A 224 -20.73 15.63 -28.69
C ASP A 224 -20.94 17.10 -29.13
N GLN A 225 -22.11 17.69 -28.89
CA GLN A 225 -22.34 19.13 -29.13
C GLN A 225 -21.46 20.01 -28.23
N ALA A 226 -21.35 19.71 -26.94
CA ALA A 226 -20.48 20.46 -26.01
C ALA A 226 -19.01 20.35 -26.38
N LEU A 227 -18.57 19.21 -26.93
CA LEU A 227 -17.22 19.00 -27.43
C LEU A 227 -16.94 19.74 -28.76
N GLU A 228 -17.94 19.90 -29.62
CA GLU A 228 -17.82 20.70 -30.84
C GLU A 228 -17.74 22.20 -30.54
N ASP A 229 -18.47 22.68 -29.51
CA ASP A 229 -18.49 24.09 -29.09
C ASP A 229 -17.21 24.52 -28.36
N VAL A 230 -16.52 23.61 -27.65
CA VAL A 230 -15.27 23.90 -26.91
C VAL A 230 -14.05 24.05 -27.83
N GLY A 231 -14.16 23.67 -29.10
CA GLY A 231 -13.06 23.70 -30.04
C GLY A 231 -11.95 22.66 -29.74
N LYS A 232 -11.34 22.14 -30.75
CA LYS A 232 -10.34 21.04 -30.68
C LYS A 232 -9.05 21.46 -29.95
N GLY A 233 -9.07 21.44 -28.63
CA GLY A 233 -7.88 21.66 -27.79
C GLY A 233 -7.15 20.36 -27.41
N PRO A 234 -5.92 20.43 -26.93
CA PRO A 234 -5.12 19.26 -26.55
C PRO A 234 -5.76 18.39 -25.47
N TYR A 235 -6.63 18.95 -24.64
CA TYR A 235 -7.37 18.22 -23.61
C TYR A 235 -8.49 17.32 -24.16
N GLN A 236 -9.01 17.61 -25.31
CA GLN A 236 -10.09 16.85 -25.96
C GLN A 236 -9.63 15.42 -26.31
N ASN A 237 -8.40 15.26 -26.78
CA ASN A 237 -7.85 13.95 -27.13
C ASN A 237 -7.64 13.07 -25.90
N VAL A 238 -7.25 13.67 -24.77
CA VAL A 238 -7.07 12.95 -23.49
C VAL A 238 -8.45 12.52 -22.97
N PHE A 239 -9.44 13.39 -22.98
CA PHE A 239 -10.78 13.09 -22.51
C PHE A 239 -11.45 11.97 -23.33
N ILE A 240 -11.30 11.99 -24.66
CA ILE A 240 -11.83 10.93 -25.53
C ILE A 240 -11.11 9.58 -25.31
N GLN A 241 -9.78 9.58 -24.99
CA GLN A 241 -9.05 8.37 -24.65
C GLN A 241 -9.45 7.75 -23.32
N GLU A 242 -9.83 8.57 -22.35
CA GLU A 242 -10.27 8.10 -21.03
C GLU A 242 -11.74 7.62 -21.03
N CYS A 243 -12.54 8.04 -22.01
CA CYS A 243 -13.96 7.65 -22.13
C CYS A 243 -14.20 6.43 -23.02
N ASN A 244 -13.19 5.92 -23.77
CA ASN A 244 -13.24 4.72 -24.59
C ASN A 244 -12.52 3.56 -23.90
#